data_8129ceeb411764280792cb1a9baf3976
#
_entry.id   8129ceeb411764280792cb1a9baf3976
#
_cell.length_a   1.000
_cell.length_b   1.000
_cell.length_c   1.000
_cell.angle_alpha   90.00
_cell.angle_beta   90.00
_cell.angle_gamma   90.00
#
_symmetry.space_group_name_H-M   'P 1'
#
loop_
_entity.id
_entity.type
_entity.pdbx_description
1 polymer ?
#
loop_
_entity_poly.entity_id
_entity_poly.type
_entity_poly.pdbx_seq_one_letter_code
_entity_poly.pdbx_strand_id
1 'polypeptide(L)'
;MEARQIASQVDVMIVIGGRNSSNTQKLYEICRRECKETYYIQTLKDFKPEKAGSVRSVGITAGASTPNHIIEEVHTNVRVKF
;
A
#
# COMPACT_ATOMS: atom_id res chain seq x y z
N MET A 1 7.21 13.15 1.59
CA MET A 1 6.30 13.10 0.44
C MET A 1 4.95 12.60 0.88
N GLU A 2 3.88 13.27 0.51
CA GLU A 2 2.54 12.85 0.89
C GLU A 2 2.10 11.59 0.17
N ALA A 3 1.33 10.73 0.86
CA ALA A 3 0.79 9.50 0.28
C ALA A 3 -0.03 9.78 -0.97
N ARG A 4 -0.76 10.88 -0.99
CA ARG A 4 -1.57 11.30 -2.14
C ARG A 4 -0.72 11.52 -3.39
N GLN A 5 0.44 12.17 -3.24
CA GLN A 5 1.33 12.40 -4.37
C GLN A 5 1.91 11.10 -4.89
N ILE A 6 2.30 10.20 -3.99
CA ILE A 6 2.82 8.90 -4.37
C ILE A 6 1.75 8.12 -5.13
N ALA A 7 0.52 8.09 -4.60
CA ALA A 7 -0.58 7.35 -5.20
C ALA A 7 -0.91 7.83 -6.60
N SER A 8 -0.77 9.13 -6.87
CA SER A 8 -1.06 9.68 -8.18
C SER A 8 -0.01 9.33 -9.24
N GLN A 9 1.16 8.86 -8.83
CA GLN A 9 2.29 8.60 -9.72
C GLN A 9 2.60 7.11 -9.92
N VAL A 10 1.87 6.23 -9.21
CA VAL A 10 2.15 4.79 -9.26
C VAL A 10 0.96 4.04 -9.83
N ASP A 11 1.24 2.83 -10.35
CA ASP A 11 0.19 1.96 -10.89
C ASP A 11 -0.58 1.25 -9.78
N VAL A 12 0.11 0.91 -8.69
CA VAL A 12 -0.47 0.22 -7.54
C VAL A 12 -0.05 0.93 -6.27
N MET A 13 -0.97 1.11 -5.36
CA MET A 13 -0.70 1.69 -4.04
C MET A 13 -1.06 0.70 -2.96
N ILE A 14 -0.17 0.52 -2.00
CA ILE A 14 -0.38 -0.38 -0.87
C ILE A 14 -0.40 0.43 0.42
N VAL A 15 -1.50 0.32 1.15
CA VAL A 15 -1.66 0.99 2.45
C VAL A 15 -1.60 -0.08 3.54
N ILE A 16 -0.65 0.05 4.44
CA ILE A 16 -0.40 -0.92 5.51
C ILE A 16 -0.85 -0.35 6.86
N GLY A 17 -1.66 -1.09 7.57
CA GLY A 17 -2.07 -0.67 8.91
C GLY A 17 -3.19 -1.52 9.47
N GLY A 18 -3.50 -1.30 10.74
CA GLY A 18 -4.57 -2.02 11.40
C GLY A 18 -5.95 -1.66 10.85
N ARG A 19 -6.84 -2.64 10.82
CA ARG A 19 -8.19 -2.44 10.29
C ARG A 19 -9.02 -1.48 11.13
N ASN A 20 -8.67 -1.33 12.40
CA ASN A 20 -9.37 -0.43 13.32
C ASN A 20 -8.71 0.94 13.43
N SER A 21 -7.66 1.19 12.67
CA SER A 21 -6.96 2.48 12.68
C SER A 21 -7.68 3.47 11.78
N SER A 22 -8.28 4.49 12.36
CA SER A 22 -8.96 5.53 11.59
C SER A 22 -7.99 6.33 10.72
N ASN A 23 -6.75 6.52 11.17
CA ASN A 23 -5.73 7.19 10.38
C ASN A 23 -5.38 6.39 9.12
N THR A 24 -5.24 5.07 9.25
CA THR A 24 -4.94 4.20 8.11
C THR A 24 -6.11 4.17 7.13
N GLN A 25 -7.34 4.15 7.64
CA GLN A 25 -8.53 4.20 6.80
C GLN A 25 -8.58 5.48 5.97
N LYS A 26 -8.24 6.61 6.57
CA LYS A 26 -8.18 7.89 5.85
C LYS A 26 -7.10 7.88 4.78
N LEU A 27 -5.93 7.30 5.08
CA LEU A 27 -4.87 7.14 4.09
C LEU A 27 -5.34 6.30 2.91
N TYR A 28 -6.03 5.21 3.19
CA TYR A 28 -6.56 4.34 2.15
C TYR A 28 -7.54 5.10 1.24
N GLU A 29 -8.45 5.85 1.82
CA GLU A 29 -9.42 6.63 1.03
C GLU A 29 -8.74 7.66 0.14
N ILE A 30 -7.74 8.36 0.68
CA ILE A 30 -6.97 9.35 -0.09
C ILE A 30 -6.24 8.68 -1.24
N CYS A 31 -5.57 7.57 -0.97
CA CYS A 31 -4.81 6.85 -2.00
C CYS A 31 -5.74 6.28 -3.07
N ARG A 32 -6.88 5.75 -2.69
CA ARG A 32 -7.83 5.17 -3.63
C ARG A 32 -8.41 6.19 -4.60
N ARG A 33 -8.54 7.43 -4.18
CA ARG A 33 -9.01 8.50 -5.07
C ARG A 33 -8.03 8.80 -6.18
N GLU A 34 -6.74 8.64 -5.90
CA GLU A 34 -5.68 8.93 -6.85
C GLU A 34 -5.21 7.70 -7.62
N CYS A 35 -5.38 6.51 -7.05
CA CYS A 35 -4.91 5.26 -7.64
C CYS A 35 -6.02 4.21 -7.57
N LYS A 36 -6.47 3.71 -8.72
CA LYS A 36 -7.56 2.74 -8.78
C LYS A 36 -7.19 1.40 -8.14
N GLU A 37 -5.92 1.01 -8.25
CA GLU A 37 -5.41 -0.23 -7.68
C GLU A 37 -4.77 0.05 -6.33
N THR A 38 -5.59 0.29 -5.32
CA THR A 38 -5.12 0.53 -3.95
C THR A 38 -5.53 -0.64 -3.06
N TYR A 39 -4.56 -1.20 -2.38
CA TYR A 39 -4.75 -2.31 -1.45
C TYR A 39 -4.58 -1.85 -0.01
N TYR A 40 -5.47 -2.31 0.85
CA TYR A 40 -5.38 -2.06 2.28
C TYR A 40 -5.04 -3.38 2.95
N ILE A 41 -3.85 -3.49 3.50
CA ILE A 41 -3.38 -4.72 4.13
C ILE A 41 -2.90 -4.47 5.56
N GLN A 42 -3.06 -5.45 6.41
CA GLN A 42 -2.55 -5.40 7.76
C GLN A 42 -1.20 -6.14 7.85
N THR A 43 -1.07 -7.24 7.12
CA THR A 43 0.17 -8.01 7.03
C THR A 43 0.39 -8.43 5.59
N LEU A 44 1.59 -8.96 5.31
CA LEU A 44 1.91 -9.46 3.97
C LEU A 44 0.94 -10.54 3.50
N LYS A 45 0.39 -11.33 4.41
CA LYS A 45 -0.55 -12.40 4.06
C LYS A 45 -1.82 -11.88 3.41
N ASP A 46 -2.19 -10.64 3.70
CA ASP A 46 -3.37 -10.01 3.14
C ASP A 46 -3.14 -9.50 1.71
N PHE A 47 -1.91 -9.46 1.26
CA PHE A 47 -1.58 -8.91 -0.06
C PHE A 47 -1.70 -9.98 -1.13
N LYS A 48 -2.71 -9.84 -2.00
CA LYS A 48 -2.97 -10.76 -3.11
C LYS A 48 -3.16 -9.95 -4.39
N PRO A 49 -2.08 -9.59 -5.09
CA PRO A 49 -2.18 -8.77 -6.29
C PRO A 49 -2.82 -9.54 -7.44
N GLU A 50 -3.72 -8.88 -8.16
CA GLU A 50 -4.44 -9.51 -9.27
C GLU A 50 -3.78 -9.25 -10.62
N LYS A 51 -2.99 -8.16 -10.74
CA LYS A 51 -2.41 -7.74 -12.02
C LYS A 51 -0.89 -7.59 -11.96
N ALA A 52 -0.21 -8.65 -11.57
CA ALA A 52 1.24 -8.58 -11.36
C ALA A 52 2.04 -8.25 -12.61
N GLY A 53 1.62 -8.70 -13.78
CA GLY A 53 2.41 -8.58 -15.01
C GLY A 53 2.43 -7.22 -15.68
N SER A 54 1.48 -6.33 -15.37
CA SER A 54 1.36 -5.02 -16.03
C SER A 54 1.75 -3.85 -15.14
N VAL A 55 2.24 -4.11 -13.94
CA VAL A 55 2.57 -3.08 -12.96
C VAL A 55 4.01 -2.60 -13.16
N ARG A 56 4.19 -1.30 -13.35
CA ARG A 56 5.51 -0.67 -13.51
C ARG A 56 6.01 -0.03 -12.23
N SER A 57 5.10 0.48 -11.41
CA SER A 57 5.47 1.17 -10.18
C SER A 57 4.48 0.86 -9.07
N VAL A 58 5.00 0.73 -7.87
CA VAL A 58 4.21 0.43 -6.68
C VAL A 58 4.60 1.40 -5.58
N GLY A 59 3.60 2.05 -5.00
CA GLY A 59 3.81 2.92 -3.85
C GLY A 59 3.38 2.20 -2.58
N ILE A 60 4.09 2.45 -1.49
CA ILE A 60 3.79 1.87 -0.19
C ILE A 60 3.69 2.98 0.84
N THR A 61 2.60 3.00 1.58
CA THR A 61 2.45 3.89 2.72
C THR A 61 1.90 3.12 3.90
N ALA A 62 2.11 3.63 5.09
CA ALA A 62 1.70 2.95 6.30
C ALA A 62 1.20 3.93 7.35
N GLY A 63 0.27 3.50 8.18
CA GLY A 63 -0.17 4.27 9.33
C GLY A 63 0.94 4.40 10.37
N ALA A 64 0.87 5.43 11.20
CA ALA A 64 1.91 5.73 12.18
C ALA A 64 2.16 4.60 13.17
N SER A 65 1.16 3.78 13.45
CA SER A 65 1.26 2.67 14.39
C SER A 65 1.77 1.37 13.78
N THR A 66 2.06 1.36 12.47
CA THR A 66 2.50 0.15 11.78
C THR A 66 3.96 -0.16 12.14
N PRO A 67 4.26 -1.40 12.60
CA PRO A 67 5.64 -1.78 12.90
C PRO A 67 6.54 -1.76 11.67
N ASN A 68 7.78 -1.32 11.85
CA ASN A 68 8.73 -1.22 10.74
C ASN A 68 9.01 -2.57 10.07
N HIS A 69 9.02 -3.67 10.83
CA HIS A 69 9.30 -4.98 10.24
C HIS A 69 8.21 -5.41 9.25
N ILE A 70 6.97 -5.01 9.47
CA ILE A 70 5.88 -5.28 8.54
C ILE A 70 6.09 -4.49 7.26
N ILE A 71 6.45 -3.22 7.38
CA ILE A 71 6.70 -2.35 6.22
C ILE A 71 7.84 -2.91 5.36
N GLU A 72 8.94 -3.29 5.99
CA GLU A 72 10.09 -3.86 5.29
C GLU A 72 9.77 -5.18 4.62
N GLU A 73 9.01 -6.04 5.30
CA GLU A 73 8.61 -7.33 4.77
C GLU A 73 7.75 -7.16 3.51
N VAL A 74 6.77 -6.26 3.56
CA VAL A 74 5.93 -5.97 2.40
C VAL A 74 6.76 -5.39 1.27
N HIS A 75 7.64 -4.43 1.57
CA HIS A 75 8.48 -3.80 0.57
C HIS A 75 9.36 -4.82 -0.16
N THR A 76 9.98 -5.72 0.58
CA THR A 76 10.84 -6.76 0.01
C THR A 76 10.05 -7.72 -0.89
N ASN A 77 8.87 -8.15 -0.43
CA ASN A 77 8.07 -9.13 -1.15
C ASN A 77 7.36 -8.55 -2.36
N VAL A 78 7.00 -7.27 -2.33
CA VAL A 78 6.41 -6.59 -3.47
C VAL A 78 7.36 -6.58 -4.65
N ARG A 79 8.65 -6.41 -4.41
CA ARG A 79 9.67 -6.44 -5.48
C ARG A 79 9.74 -7.79 -6.19
N VAL A 80 9.43 -8.86 -5.48
CA VAL A 80 9.44 -10.22 -6.06
C VAL A 80 8.17 -10.49 -6.86
N LYS A 81 7.02 -9.94 -6.41
CA LYS A 81 5.73 -10.21 -7.06
C LYS A 81 5.47 -9.34 -8.28
N PHE A 82 6.09 -8.21 -8.35
CA PHE A 82 5.99 -7.29 -9.47
C PHE A 82 7.35 -7.11 -10.14
#